data_74053145f81f5c6b98ae1833e4368bcb
#
_entry.id   74053145f81f5c6b98ae1833e4368bcb
#
_cell.length_a   1.000
_cell.length_b   1.000
_cell.length_c   1.000
_cell.angle_alpha   90.00
_cell.angle_beta   90.00
_cell.angle_gamma   90.00
#
_symmetry.space_group_name_H-M   'P 1'
#
loop_
_entity.id
_entity.type
_entity.pdbx_description
1 polymer ?
#
loop_
_entity_poly.entity_id
_entity_poly.type
_entity_poly.pdbx_seq_one_letter_code
_entity_poly.pdbx_strand_id
1 'polypeptide(L)'
;MDINVFYGILIPFLGTSAGAACVFFMKKNLNEQIQRALTGFAAGVMVAASIWSLLIPAIEQSSGLGKLSFVPAAVGFWIGVLFLLLLDHMIPHLHQNSDKAEGPKSKLQRTTMLVLAVTLHNIPEGMAVGVVYAGVLYGHQASITAAGALALSLGIAIQNFPEGAIISMPLRAEGMRKSKAFLYGTLSGVVEPLGALLTILASGFFIPLMPYLLSFAAGAMLYVVVEELIPEMSEEKHSNVGTISFAVGFVAMMILDTALG
;
A
#
# COMPACT_ATOMS: atom_id res chain seq x y z
N MET A 1 11.04 21.66 0.37
CA MET A 1 10.76 20.32 -0.17
C MET A 1 10.91 20.41 -1.68
N ASP A 2 11.71 19.53 -2.29
CA ASP A 2 11.86 19.47 -3.75
C ASP A 2 10.48 19.21 -4.38
N ILE A 3 10.20 19.86 -5.52
CA ILE A 3 8.92 19.74 -6.24
C ILE A 3 8.66 18.29 -6.69
N ASN A 4 9.71 17.56 -7.03
CA ASN A 4 9.61 16.16 -7.45
C ASN A 4 9.18 15.25 -6.28
N VAL A 5 9.69 15.52 -5.08
CA VAL A 5 9.29 14.81 -3.85
C VAL A 5 7.83 15.11 -3.53
N PHE A 6 7.41 16.36 -3.67
CA PHE A 6 6.02 16.76 -3.44
C PHE A 6 5.05 16.00 -4.38
N TYR A 7 5.35 15.98 -5.68
CA TYR A 7 4.53 15.21 -6.62
C TYR A 7 4.59 13.72 -6.34
N GLY A 8 5.77 13.18 -6.03
CA GLY A 8 5.95 11.76 -5.75
C GLY A 8 5.10 11.25 -4.60
N ILE A 9 5.01 12.00 -3.50
CA ILE A 9 4.18 11.62 -2.35
C ILE A 9 2.67 11.81 -2.57
N LEU A 10 2.28 12.61 -3.58
CA LEU A 10 0.86 12.80 -3.93
C LEU A 10 0.35 11.78 -4.95
N ILE A 11 1.21 11.20 -5.76
CA ILE A 11 0.84 10.26 -6.83
C ILE A 11 0.01 9.08 -6.31
N PRO A 12 0.37 8.38 -5.23
CA PRO A 12 -0.45 7.31 -4.65
C PRO A 12 -1.88 7.77 -4.31
N PHE A 13 -2.00 8.84 -3.56
CA PHE A 13 -3.28 9.45 -3.18
C PHE A 13 -4.15 9.82 -4.40
N LEU A 14 -3.53 10.27 -5.48
CA LEU A 14 -4.26 10.54 -6.73
C LEU A 14 -4.79 9.24 -7.35
N GLY A 15 -4.07 8.13 -7.20
CA GLY A 15 -4.53 6.79 -7.59
C GLY A 15 -5.80 6.39 -6.84
N THR A 16 -5.78 6.45 -5.51
CA THR A 16 -6.95 6.19 -4.63
C THR A 16 -8.12 7.10 -4.99
N SER A 17 -7.84 8.40 -5.18
CA SER A 17 -8.88 9.38 -5.53
C SER A 17 -9.50 9.13 -6.92
N ALA A 18 -8.68 8.74 -7.89
CA ALA A 18 -9.15 8.40 -9.24
C ALA A 18 -10.01 7.12 -9.22
N GLY A 19 -9.61 6.12 -8.44
CA GLY A 19 -10.43 4.93 -8.18
C GLY A 19 -11.76 5.26 -7.53
N ALA A 20 -11.75 6.07 -6.48
CA ALA A 20 -12.96 6.53 -5.82
C ALA A 20 -13.89 7.29 -6.78
N ALA A 21 -13.35 8.01 -7.77
CA ALA A 21 -14.13 8.73 -8.76
C ALA A 21 -14.91 7.82 -9.73
N CYS A 22 -14.62 6.51 -9.79
CA CYS A 22 -15.41 5.55 -10.57
C CYS A 22 -16.91 5.58 -10.22
N VAL A 23 -17.25 5.95 -8.99
CA VAL A 23 -18.65 6.08 -8.52
C VAL A 23 -19.48 7.09 -9.33
N PHE A 24 -18.84 8.04 -10.00
CA PHE A 24 -19.57 9.02 -10.85
C PHE A 24 -19.99 8.43 -12.19
N PHE A 25 -19.22 7.49 -12.73
CA PHE A 25 -19.36 6.93 -14.06
C PHE A 25 -20.06 5.57 -14.06
N MET A 26 -19.79 4.74 -13.06
CA MET A 26 -20.36 3.40 -12.98
C MET A 26 -21.76 3.43 -12.34
N LYS A 27 -22.65 2.59 -12.88
CA LYS A 27 -24.06 2.50 -12.43
C LYS A 27 -24.31 1.26 -11.55
N LYS A 28 -23.44 0.28 -11.58
CA LYS A 28 -23.57 -1.00 -10.88
C LYS A 28 -22.30 -1.29 -10.08
N ASN A 29 -22.40 -2.19 -9.10
CA ASN A 29 -21.24 -2.72 -8.40
C ASN A 29 -20.26 -3.37 -9.37
N LEU A 30 -18.98 -3.43 -8.97
CA LEU A 30 -17.99 -4.22 -9.67
C LEU A 30 -18.44 -5.70 -9.67
N ASN A 31 -18.22 -6.36 -10.80
CA ASN A 31 -18.40 -7.81 -10.88
C ASN A 31 -17.32 -8.47 -10.01
N GLU A 32 -17.69 -9.54 -9.29
CA GLU A 32 -16.77 -10.30 -8.44
C GLU A 32 -15.47 -10.71 -9.15
N GLN A 33 -15.54 -11.11 -10.41
CA GLN A 33 -14.35 -11.47 -11.19
C GLN A 33 -13.44 -10.26 -11.44
N ILE A 34 -14.02 -9.09 -11.71
CA ILE A 34 -13.26 -7.84 -11.87
C ILE A 34 -12.63 -7.44 -10.55
N GLN A 35 -13.38 -7.54 -9.45
CA GLN A 35 -12.86 -7.26 -8.12
C GLN A 35 -11.67 -8.17 -7.79
N ARG A 36 -11.80 -9.49 -7.94
CA ARG A 36 -10.71 -10.45 -7.76
C ARG A 36 -9.50 -10.17 -8.64
N ALA A 37 -9.74 -9.76 -9.90
CA ALA A 37 -8.66 -9.38 -10.80
C ALA A 37 -7.92 -8.13 -10.31
N LEU A 38 -8.64 -7.13 -9.84
CA LEU A 38 -8.07 -5.88 -9.33
C LEU A 38 -7.31 -6.11 -8.02
N THR A 39 -7.90 -6.87 -7.09
CA THR A 39 -7.24 -7.24 -5.82
C THR A 39 -5.99 -8.09 -6.06
N GLY A 40 -6.07 -9.09 -6.95
CA GLY A 40 -4.91 -9.90 -7.31
C GLY A 40 -3.81 -9.07 -7.96
N PHE A 41 -4.17 -8.17 -8.88
CA PHE A 41 -3.21 -7.25 -9.51
C PHE A 41 -2.51 -6.35 -8.46
N ALA A 42 -3.28 -5.73 -7.56
CA ALA A 42 -2.74 -4.91 -6.48
C ALA A 42 -1.78 -5.71 -5.58
N ALA A 43 -2.17 -6.91 -5.15
CA ALA A 43 -1.31 -7.80 -4.36
C ALA A 43 0.01 -8.11 -5.07
N GLY A 44 -0.03 -8.37 -6.39
CA GLY A 44 1.17 -8.61 -7.19
C GLY A 44 2.11 -7.41 -7.25
N VAL A 45 1.56 -6.21 -7.47
CA VAL A 45 2.32 -4.95 -7.44
C VAL A 45 2.99 -4.74 -6.09
N MET A 46 2.22 -4.91 -4.98
CA MET A 46 2.73 -4.72 -3.61
C MET A 46 3.87 -5.69 -3.28
N VAL A 47 3.76 -6.97 -3.66
CA VAL A 47 4.83 -7.96 -3.43
C VAL A 47 6.09 -7.56 -4.19
N ALA A 48 5.97 -7.20 -5.46
CA ALA A 48 7.11 -6.78 -6.27
C ALA A 48 7.77 -5.51 -5.70
N ALA A 49 6.99 -4.48 -5.37
CA ALA A 49 7.47 -3.25 -4.75
C ALA A 49 8.19 -3.52 -3.43
N SER A 50 7.64 -4.38 -2.57
CA SER A 50 8.27 -4.77 -1.31
C SER A 50 9.65 -5.40 -1.50
N ILE A 51 9.85 -6.15 -2.59
CA ILE A 51 11.12 -6.81 -2.88
C ILE A 51 12.11 -5.82 -3.51
N TRP A 52 11.77 -5.25 -4.67
CA TRP A 52 12.71 -4.45 -5.48
C TRP A 52 12.94 -3.05 -4.91
N SER A 53 11.86 -2.35 -4.55
CA SER A 53 12.01 -0.96 -4.09
C SER A 53 12.37 -0.81 -2.60
N LEU A 54 12.19 -1.88 -1.78
CA LEU A 54 12.38 -1.78 -0.33
C LEU A 54 13.40 -2.78 0.22
N LEU A 55 13.21 -4.10 0.06
CA LEU A 55 14.07 -5.11 0.70
C LEU A 55 15.46 -5.18 0.06
N ILE A 56 15.55 -5.15 -1.28
CA ILE A 56 16.84 -5.18 -1.97
C ILE A 56 17.67 -3.95 -1.59
N PRO A 57 17.17 -2.70 -1.69
CA PRO A 57 17.91 -1.52 -1.24
C PRO A 57 18.29 -1.55 0.25
N ALA A 58 17.45 -2.11 1.12
CA ALA A 58 17.77 -2.27 2.55
C ALA A 58 19.01 -3.18 2.78
N ILE A 59 19.07 -4.30 2.05
CA ILE A 59 20.19 -5.23 2.12
C ILE A 59 21.45 -4.62 1.51
N GLU A 60 21.34 -3.93 0.38
CA GLU A 60 22.46 -3.26 -0.30
C GLU A 60 23.07 -2.15 0.56
N GLN A 61 22.24 -1.32 1.21
CA GLN A 61 22.69 -0.29 2.15
C GLN A 61 23.40 -0.89 3.38
N SER A 62 23.12 -2.16 3.69
CA SER A 62 23.74 -2.89 4.80
C SER A 62 24.96 -3.71 4.37
N SER A 63 25.45 -3.60 3.12
CA SER A 63 26.56 -4.40 2.55
C SER A 63 27.86 -4.32 3.36
N GLY A 64 28.09 -3.21 4.05
CA GLY A 64 29.24 -3.05 4.97
C GLY A 64 29.30 -4.08 6.11
N LEU A 65 28.17 -4.74 6.43
CA LEU A 65 28.09 -5.83 7.43
C LEU A 65 28.51 -7.20 6.85
N GLY A 66 28.90 -7.28 5.59
CA GLY A 66 29.32 -8.52 4.93
C GLY A 66 28.23 -9.58 4.97
N LYS A 67 28.51 -10.76 5.56
CA LYS A 67 27.54 -11.86 5.66
C LYS A 67 26.30 -11.55 6.53
N LEU A 68 26.35 -10.50 7.33
CA LEU A 68 25.25 -10.07 8.21
C LEU A 68 24.40 -8.94 7.60
N SER A 69 24.59 -8.60 6.32
CA SER A 69 23.83 -7.55 5.62
C SER A 69 22.32 -7.76 5.63
N PHE A 70 21.86 -9.00 5.78
CA PHE A 70 20.44 -9.32 5.89
C PHE A 70 19.83 -8.97 7.27
N VAL A 71 20.64 -8.76 8.32
CA VAL A 71 20.14 -8.58 9.69
C VAL A 71 19.28 -7.32 9.84
N PRO A 72 19.69 -6.12 9.38
CA PRO A 72 18.83 -4.94 9.42
C PRO A 72 17.51 -5.15 8.66
N ALA A 73 17.58 -5.78 7.48
CA ALA A 73 16.39 -6.09 6.68
C ALA A 73 15.45 -7.06 7.40
N ALA A 74 15.97 -8.14 7.98
CA ALA A 74 15.17 -9.11 8.72
C ALA A 74 14.50 -8.50 9.97
N VAL A 75 15.25 -7.69 10.73
CA VAL A 75 14.75 -7.05 11.95
C VAL A 75 13.68 -6.03 11.61
N GLY A 76 13.94 -5.12 10.65
CA GLY A 76 12.96 -4.12 10.23
C GLY A 76 11.69 -4.76 9.68
N PHE A 77 11.81 -5.79 8.85
CA PHE A 77 10.69 -6.55 8.30
C PHE A 77 9.78 -7.10 9.41
N TRP A 78 10.34 -7.79 10.39
CA TRP A 78 9.56 -8.32 11.52
C TRP A 78 8.90 -7.22 12.35
N ILE A 79 9.58 -6.09 12.57
CA ILE A 79 8.98 -4.95 13.28
C ILE A 79 7.79 -4.41 12.47
N GLY A 80 7.88 -4.33 11.14
CA GLY A 80 6.79 -3.91 10.26
C GLY A 80 5.57 -4.83 10.34
N VAL A 81 5.78 -6.15 10.25
CA VAL A 81 4.72 -7.16 10.42
C VAL A 81 4.05 -7.02 11.78
N LEU A 82 4.82 -6.96 12.87
CA LEU A 82 4.28 -6.85 14.22
C LEU A 82 3.56 -5.50 14.47
N PHE A 83 4.02 -4.43 13.83
CA PHE A 83 3.38 -3.13 13.91
C PHE A 83 1.98 -3.17 13.29
N LEU A 84 1.82 -3.75 12.09
CA LEU A 84 0.52 -3.89 11.45
C LEU A 84 -0.39 -4.84 12.23
N LEU A 85 0.13 -5.98 12.66
CA LEU A 85 -0.60 -6.90 13.54
C LEU A 85 -1.13 -6.21 14.80
N LEU A 86 -0.33 -5.31 15.39
CA LEU A 86 -0.75 -4.53 16.56
C LEU A 86 -1.86 -3.53 16.19
N LEU A 87 -1.72 -2.79 15.10
CA LEU A 87 -2.74 -1.83 14.64
C LEU A 87 -4.05 -2.54 14.33
N ASP A 88 -3.99 -3.69 13.69
CA ASP A 88 -5.11 -4.55 13.36
C ASP A 88 -5.90 -4.96 14.61
N HIS A 89 -5.20 -5.32 15.68
CA HIS A 89 -5.82 -5.63 16.99
C HIS A 89 -6.34 -4.41 17.74
N MET A 90 -5.81 -3.21 17.49
CA MET A 90 -6.16 -2.00 18.23
C MET A 90 -7.27 -1.17 17.60
N ILE A 91 -7.49 -1.29 16.30
CA ILE A 91 -8.43 -0.47 15.54
C ILE A 91 -9.63 -1.33 15.11
N PRO A 92 -10.87 -0.94 15.48
CA PRO A 92 -12.06 -1.67 15.02
C PRO A 92 -12.25 -1.45 13.53
N HIS A 93 -12.17 -2.51 12.74
CA HIS A 93 -12.32 -2.47 11.29
C HIS A 93 -13.09 -3.69 10.78
N LEU A 94 -13.50 -3.65 9.52
CA LEU A 94 -14.28 -4.70 8.89
C LEU A 94 -13.79 -4.90 7.45
N HIS A 95 -13.50 -6.15 7.11
CA HIS A 95 -13.19 -6.52 5.72
C HIS A 95 -14.46 -6.58 4.87
N GLN A 96 -14.33 -6.35 3.57
CA GLN A 96 -15.47 -6.15 2.67
C GLN A 96 -16.41 -7.35 2.65
N ASN A 97 -15.89 -8.57 2.67
CA ASN A 97 -16.65 -9.81 2.58
C ASN A 97 -16.91 -10.47 3.95
N SER A 98 -16.58 -9.78 5.04
CA SER A 98 -16.80 -10.28 6.41
C SER A 98 -18.01 -9.62 7.07
N ASP A 99 -18.78 -10.43 7.79
CA ASP A 99 -19.84 -9.93 8.68
C ASP A 99 -19.37 -9.76 10.13
N LYS A 100 -18.11 -10.16 10.40
CA LYS A 100 -17.50 -10.05 11.73
C LYS A 100 -16.46 -8.93 11.71
N ALA A 101 -16.67 -7.92 12.55
CA ALA A 101 -15.69 -6.88 12.77
C ALA A 101 -14.50 -7.43 13.57
N GLU A 102 -13.31 -6.99 13.21
CA GLU A 102 -12.06 -7.25 13.89
C GLU A 102 -11.67 -6.11 14.82
N GLY A 103 -10.69 -6.34 15.71
CA GLY A 103 -10.29 -5.38 16.71
C GLY A 103 -11.28 -5.23 17.90
N PRO A 104 -11.21 -4.14 18.66
CA PRO A 104 -12.05 -3.91 19.84
C PRO A 104 -13.53 -3.77 19.46
N LYS A 105 -14.41 -4.25 20.33
CA LYS A 105 -15.87 -4.07 20.17
C LYS A 105 -16.20 -2.59 20.03
N SER A 106 -16.81 -2.22 18.91
CA SER A 106 -17.14 -0.83 18.57
C SER A 106 -18.61 -0.68 18.21
N LYS A 107 -19.15 0.55 18.42
CA LYS A 107 -20.47 0.97 17.94
C LYS A 107 -20.38 1.71 16.60
N LEU A 108 -19.23 1.68 15.93
CA LEU A 108 -19.05 2.30 14.64
C LEU A 108 -19.96 1.66 13.59
N GLN A 109 -20.43 2.47 12.65
CA GLN A 109 -21.21 1.96 11.52
C GLN A 109 -20.33 1.08 10.61
N ARG A 110 -20.92 0.07 9.96
CA ARG A 110 -20.25 -0.81 9.00
C ARG A 110 -19.40 -0.02 8.00
N THR A 111 -19.98 1.03 7.41
CA THR A 111 -19.29 1.95 6.48
C THR A 111 -17.99 2.52 7.05
N THR A 112 -18.02 2.97 8.30
CA THR A 112 -16.82 3.55 8.94
C THR A 112 -15.75 2.49 9.15
N MET A 113 -16.13 1.28 9.55
CA MET A 113 -15.20 0.18 9.75
C MET A 113 -14.55 -0.29 8.44
N LEU A 114 -15.31 -0.32 7.34
CA LEU A 114 -14.77 -0.60 5.99
C LEU A 114 -13.74 0.46 5.55
N VAL A 115 -14.05 1.74 5.77
CA VAL A 115 -13.11 2.83 5.45
C VAL A 115 -11.86 2.74 6.32
N LEU A 116 -12.00 2.38 7.60
CA LEU A 116 -10.86 2.20 8.50
C LEU A 116 -9.95 1.05 8.07
N ALA A 117 -10.51 -0.08 7.62
CA ALA A 117 -9.72 -1.19 7.08
C ALA A 117 -8.77 -0.68 5.99
N VAL A 118 -9.28 -0.12 4.90
CA VAL A 118 -8.43 0.38 3.81
C VAL A 118 -7.51 1.52 4.26
N THR A 119 -7.95 2.36 5.19
CA THR A 119 -7.07 3.41 5.75
C THR A 119 -5.84 2.80 6.45
N LEU A 120 -6.02 1.67 7.16
CA LEU A 120 -4.91 0.95 7.79
C LEU A 120 -3.90 0.43 6.76
N HIS A 121 -4.39 -0.06 5.62
CA HIS A 121 -3.54 -0.56 4.53
C HIS A 121 -2.73 0.55 3.87
N ASN A 122 -3.32 1.71 3.69
CA ASN A 122 -2.68 2.85 3.05
C ASN A 122 -1.58 3.50 3.91
N ILE A 123 -1.52 3.20 5.23
CA ILE A 123 -0.43 3.68 6.11
C ILE A 123 0.94 3.12 5.67
N PRO A 124 1.15 1.79 5.53
CA PRO A 124 2.40 1.22 5.03
C PRO A 124 2.81 1.75 3.66
N GLU A 125 1.86 1.97 2.78
CA GLU A 125 2.11 2.49 1.43
C GLU A 125 2.67 3.92 1.47
N GLY A 126 2.03 4.78 2.24
CA GLY A 126 2.55 6.12 2.49
C GLY A 126 3.94 6.09 3.11
N MET A 127 4.17 5.21 4.10
CA MET A 127 5.49 5.04 4.72
C MET A 127 6.54 4.53 3.73
N ALA A 128 6.19 3.58 2.85
CA ALA A 128 7.08 3.05 1.81
C ALA A 128 7.54 4.16 0.86
N VAL A 129 6.61 4.96 0.35
CA VAL A 129 6.92 6.14 -0.47
C VAL A 129 7.81 7.12 0.30
N GLY A 130 7.44 7.41 1.55
CA GLY A 130 8.17 8.34 2.40
C GLY A 130 9.61 7.93 2.64
N VAL A 131 9.86 6.66 2.96
CA VAL A 131 11.23 6.18 3.24
C VAL A 131 12.11 6.16 1.99
N VAL A 132 11.54 5.82 0.82
CA VAL A 132 12.27 5.82 -0.45
C VAL A 132 12.64 7.26 -0.86
N TYR A 133 11.69 8.21 -0.76
CA TYR A 133 12.01 9.63 -1.01
C TYR A 133 12.96 10.23 0.03
N ALA A 134 12.90 9.78 1.28
CA ALA A 134 13.92 10.15 2.28
C ALA A 134 15.30 9.64 1.88
N GLY A 135 15.40 8.41 1.32
CA GLY A 135 16.62 7.89 0.73
C GLY A 135 17.20 8.77 -0.37
N VAL A 136 16.34 9.28 -1.26
CA VAL A 136 16.74 10.23 -2.31
C VAL A 136 17.22 11.57 -1.73
N LEU A 137 16.54 12.08 -0.69
CA LEU A 137 16.84 13.39 -0.11
C LEU A 137 18.09 13.39 0.79
N TYR A 138 18.24 12.35 1.61
CA TYR A 138 19.25 12.30 2.68
C TYR A 138 20.32 11.23 2.43
N GLY A 139 20.04 10.28 1.54
CA GLY A 139 20.94 9.18 1.24
C GLY A 139 22.07 9.62 0.31
N HIS A 140 23.32 9.38 0.72
CA HIS A 140 24.48 9.54 -0.14
C HIS A 140 24.82 8.26 -0.91
N GLN A 141 23.90 7.28 -0.95
CA GLN A 141 24.14 5.96 -1.53
C GLN A 141 23.36 5.78 -2.84
N ALA A 142 24.00 5.19 -3.84
CA ALA A 142 23.48 4.99 -5.19
C ALA A 142 22.33 3.98 -5.29
N SER A 143 21.92 3.33 -4.20
CA SER A 143 20.92 2.25 -4.18
C SER A 143 19.47 2.73 -4.31
N ILE A 144 19.18 4.02 -4.13
CA ILE A 144 17.84 4.59 -4.30
C ILE A 144 17.93 5.80 -5.23
N THR A 145 17.40 5.63 -6.44
CA THR A 145 17.36 6.71 -7.44
C THR A 145 16.05 7.48 -7.37
N ALA A 146 16.02 8.72 -7.87
CA ALA A 146 14.79 9.48 -8.00
C ALA A 146 13.81 8.81 -8.98
N ALA A 147 14.33 8.12 -9.99
CA ALA A 147 13.52 7.38 -10.95
C ALA A 147 12.90 6.13 -10.30
N GLY A 148 13.64 5.37 -9.47
CA GLY A 148 13.11 4.27 -8.70
C GLY A 148 12.05 4.72 -7.68
N ALA A 149 12.26 5.87 -7.01
CA ALA A 149 11.26 6.46 -6.14
C ALA A 149 9.96 6.80 -6.88
N LEU A 150 10.08 7.34 -8.10
CA LEU A 150 8.92 7.60 -8.97
C LEU A 150 8.25 6.31 -9.43
N ALA A 151 9.04 5.27 -9.78
CA ALA A 151 8.52 3.96 -10.15
C ALA A 151 7.67 3.35 -9.03
N LEU A 152 8.16 3.40 -7.78
CA LEU A 152 7.39 2.97 -6.61
C LEU A 152 6.10 3.78 -6.46
N SER A 153 6.16 5.11 -6.54
CA SER A 153 4.96 5.96 -6.43
C SER A 153 3.91 5.64 -7.50
N LEU A 154 4.34 5.42 -8.74
CA LEU A 154 3.45 5.03 -9.83
C LEU A 154 2.87 3.63 -9.64
N GLY A 155 3.68 2.68 -9.19
CA GLY A 155 3.23 1.32 -8.87
C GLY A 155 2.15 1.33 -7.80
N ILE A 156 2.39 2.06 -6.70
CA ILE A 156 1.40 2.23 -5.62
C ILE A 156 0.15 2.96 -6.13
N ALA A 157 0.27 4.00 -6.95
CA ALA A 157 -0.90 4.68 -7.51
C ALA A 157 -1.77 3.76 -8.39
N ILE A 158 -1.14 2.88 -9.17
CA ILE A 158 -1.85 1.92 -10.03
C ILE A 158 -2.62 0.90 -9.18
N GLN A 159 -2.04 0.40 -8.09
CA GLN A 159 -2.74 -0.52 -7.18
C GLN A 159 -3.83 0.17 -6.35
N ASN A 160 -3.62 1.41 -5.94
CA ASN A 160 -4.58 2.19 -5.16
C ASN A 160 -5.83 2.59 -5.94
N PHE A 161 -5.75 2.61 -7.27
CA PHE A 161 -6.93 2.85 -8.09
C PHE A 161 -8.05 1.81 -7.85
N PRO A 162 -7.80 0.49 -7.90
CA PRO A 162 -8.74 -0.52 -7.42
C PRO A 162 -9.27 -0.27 -6.01
N GLU A 163 -8.42 0.08 -5.07
CA GLU A 163 -8.79 0.25 -3.66
C GLU A 163 -9.77 1.39 -3.44
N GLY A 164 -9.55 2.55 -4.07
CA GLY A 164 -10.50 3.65 -4.05
C GLY A 164 -11.87 3.28 -4.64
N ALA A 165 -11.88 2.46 -5.69
CA ALA A 165 -13.12 1.96 -6.29
C ALA A 165 -13.83 0.94 -5.38
N ILE A 166 -13.08 0.04 -4.75
CA ILE A 166 -13.59 -0.99 -3.81
C ILE A 166 -14.29 -0.34 -2.60
N ILE A 167 -13.87 0.84 -2.14
CA ILE A 167 -14.57 1.56 -1.07
C ILE A 167 -15.81 2.30 -1.63
N SER A 168 -15.62 3.12 -2.64
CA SER A 168 -16.64 4.08 -3.09
C SER A 168 -17.85 3.40 -3.73
N MET A 169 -17.64 2.30 -4.44
CA MET A 169 -18.68 1.60 -5.19
C MET A 169 -19.71 0.89 -4.29
N PRO A 170 -19.31 0.08 -3.29
CA PRO A 170 -20.24 -0.53 -2.35
C PRO A 170 -21.02 0.52 -1.55
N LEU A 171 -20.37 1.59 -1.07
CA LEU A 171 -21.05 2.68 -0.36
C LEU A 171 -22.15 3.31 -1.19
N ARG A 172 -21.91 3.48 -2.49
CA ARG A 172 -22.94 3.94 -3.42
C ARG A 172 -24.07 2.93 -3.59
N ALA A 173 -23.78 1.64 -3.64
CA ALA A 173 -24.78 0.57 -3.76
C ALA A 173 -25.69 0.50 -2.54
N GLU A 174 -25.17 0.75 -1.35
CA GLU A 174 -25.93 0.87 -0.09
C GLU A 174 -26.81 2.15 -0.03
N GLY A 175 -26.86 2.95 -1.10
CA GLY A 175 -27.74 4.12 -1.21
C GLY A 175 -27.07 5.45 -0.87
N MET A 176 -25.78 5.48 -0.53
CA MET A 176 -25.05 6.72 -0.26
C MET A 176 -25.02 7.62 -1.51
N ARG A 177 -25.06 8.95 -1.32
CA ARG A 177 -24.88 9.90 -2.42
C ARG A 177 -23.51 9.76 -3.04
N LYS A 178 -23.38 9.83 -4.38
CA LYS A 178 -22.12 9.69 -5.13
C LYS A 178 -20.99 10.55 -4.56
N SER A 179 -21.28 11.83 -4.26
CA SER A 179 -20.29 12.75 -3.69
C SER A 179 -19.79 12.34 -2.31
N LYS A 180 -20.67 11.76 -1.46
CA LYS A 180 -20.25 11.24 -0.17
C LYS A 180 -19.43 9.96 -0.32
N ALA A 181 -19.86 9.03 -1.16
CA ALA A 181 -19.11 7.80 -1.43
C ALA A 181 -17.71 8.10 -2.02
N PHE A 182 -17.61 9.04 -2.96
CA PHE A 182 -16.35 9.58 -3.46
C PHE A 182 -15.48 10.14 -2.32
N LEU A 183 -16.07 11.00 -1.46
CA LEU A 183 -15.34 11.61 -0.36
C LEU A 183 -14.76 10.56 0.60
N TYR A 184 -15.53 9.53 0.97
CA TYR A 184 -15.05 8.46 1.85
C TYR A 184 -13.92 7.65 1.21
N GLY A 185 -14.05 7.29 -0.08
CA GLY A 185 -12.98 6.61 -0.82
C GLY A 185 -11.72 7.45 -0.95
N THR A 186 -11.84 8.77 -1.17
CA THR A 186 -10.69 9.69 -1.22
C THR A 186 -10.06 9.87 0.17
N LEU A 187 -10.86 9.99 1.23
CA LEU A 187 -10.36 10.19 2.58
C LEU A 187 -9.55 9.00 3.10
N SER A 188 -9.86 7.76 2.66
CA SER A 188 -9.04 6.60 3.05
C SER A 188 -7.59 6.71 2.56
N GLY A 189 -7.35 7.38 1.43
CA GLY A 189 -6.01 7.61 0.89
C GLY A 189 -5.26 8.81 1.49
N VAL A 190 -5.91 9.68 2.29
CA VAL A 190 -5.23 10.87 2.86
C VAL A 190 -4.05 10.50 3.77
N VAL A 191 -4.09 9.32 4.37
CA VAL A 191 -3.00 8.82 5.21
C VAL A 191 -1.72 8.53 4.43
N GLU A 192 -1.78 8.33 3.11
CA GLU A 192 -0.63 8.08 2.26
C GLU A 192 0.32 9.30 2.21
N PRO A 193 -0.10 10.49 1.76
CA PRO A 193 0.77 11.66 1.79
C PRO A 193 1.16 12.09 3.21
N LEU A 194 0.29 11.90 4.20
CA LEU A 194 0.61 12.17 5.59
C LEU A 194 1.67 11.21 6.13
N GLY A 195 1.52 9.91 5.88
CA GLY A 195 2.49 8.87 6.24
C GLY A 195 3.85 9.10 5.56
N ALA A 196 3.83 9.43 4.26
CA ALA A 196 5.03 9.76 3.52
C ALA A 196 5.76 10.97 4.11
N LEU A 197 5.04 12.06 4.38
CA LEU A 197 5.62 13.27 4.96
C LEU A 197 6.21 13.01 6.35
N LEU A 198 5.47 12.32 7.22
CA LEU A 198 5.94 11.97 8.56
C LEU A 198 7.19 11.09 8.51
N THR A 199 7.22 10.12 7.59
CA THR A 199 8.37 9.23 7.39
C THR A 199 9.59 10.01 6.88
N ILE A 200 9.43 10.92 5.92
CA ILE A 200 10.51 11.79 5.44
C ILE A 200 11.08 12.62 6.59
N LEU A 201 10.22 13.26 7.38
CA LEU A 201 10.65 14.08 8.52
C LEU A 201 11.37 13.24 9.59
N ALA A 202 10.85 12.06 9.92
CA ALA A 202 11.48 11.16 10.88
C ALA A 202 12.83 10.62 10.36
N SER A 203 12.91 10.24 9.09
CA SER A 203 14.12 9.68 8.48
C SER A 203 15.29 10.69 8.47
N GLY A 204 15.01 11.99 8.38
CA GLY A 204 16.05 13.03 8.46
C GLY A 204 16.85 13.01 9.76
N PHE A 205 16.28 12.49 10.85
CA PHE A 205 16.96 12.34 12.14
C PHE A 205 17.67 10.98 12.30
N PHE A 206 17.35 9.99 11.47
CA PHE A 206 17.75 8.60 11.65
C PHE A 206 18.32 7.96 10.38
N ILE A 207 19.16 8.70 9.65
CA ILE A 207 19.79 8.19 8.41
C ILE A 207 20.43 6.77 8.58
N PRO A 208 21.15 6.45 9.68
CA PRO A 208 21.69 5.11 9.88
C PRO A 208 20.65 4.00 10.01
N LEU A 209 19.39 4.35 10.26
CA LEU A 209 18.28 3.41 10.39
C LEU A 209 17.53 3.17 9.08
N MET A 210 17.96 3.78 7.95
CA MET A 210 17.28 3.61 6.65
C MET A 210 17.05 2.15 6.24
N PRO A 211 18.01 1.21 6.38
CA PRO A 211 17.76 -0.19 6.06
C PRO A 211 16.62 -0.82 6.87
N TYR A 212 16.50 -0.42 8.15
CA TYR A 212 15.41 -0.88 9.02
C TYR A 212 14.08 -0.27 8.62
N LEU A 213 14.05 1.01 8.22
CA LEU A 213 12.82 1.72 7.81
C LEU A 213 12.30 1.19 6.47
N LEU A 214 13.19 0.95 5.50
CA LEU A 214 12.84 0.34 4.21
C LEU A 214 12.20 -1.04 4.42
N SER A 215 12.88 -1.90 5.18
CA SER A 215 12.39 -3.25 5.44
C SER A 215 11.17 -3.28 6.37
N PHE A 216 11.02 -2.32 7.26
CA PHE A 216 9.81 -2.12 8.05
C PHE A 216 8.60 -1.87 7.13
N ALA A 217 8.71 -0.95 6.17
CA ALA A 217 7.64 -0.69 5.21
C ALA A 217 7.32 -1.94 4.38
N ALA A 218 8.34 -2.67 3.93
CA ALA A 218 8.15 -3.94 3.20
C ALA A 218 7.41 -4.99 4.04
N GLY A 219 7.77 -5.15 5.32
CA GLY A 219 7.11 -6.10 6.23
C GLY A 219 5.65 -5.73 6.47
N ALA A 220 5.37 -4.46 6.66
CA ALA A 220 4.03 -3.94 6.83
C ALA A 220 3.16 -4.14 5.56
N MET A 221 3.71 -3.84 4.37
CA MET A 221 3.01 -4.09 3.10
C MET A 221 2.74 -5.58 2.86
N LEU A 222 3.71 -6.45 3.13
CA LEU A 222 3.50 -7.90 2.96
C LEU A 222 2.52 -8.49 3.98
N TYR A 223 2.42 -7.92 5.19
CA TYR A 223 1.35 -8.27 6.13
C TYR A 223 -0.02 -8.05 5.50
N VAL A 224 -0.28 -6.88 4.93
CA VAL A 224 -1.55 -6.55 4.25
C VAL A 224 -1.83 -7.52 3.09
N VAL A 225 -0.82 -7.81 2.27
CA VAL A 225 -0.98 -8.73 1.15
C VAL A 225 -1.43 -10.12 1.62
N VAL A 226 -0.81 -10.64 2.67
CA VAL A 226 -1.09 -12.02 3.14
C VAL A 226 -2.38 -12.10 3.94
N GLU A 227 -2.66 -11.09 4.78
CA GLU A 227 -3.83 -11.09 5.66
C GLU A 227 -5.11 -10.75 4.91
N GLU A 228 -5.03 -9.92 3.87
CA GLU A 228 -6.23 -9.40 3.24
C GLU A 228 -6.32 -9.66 1.74
N LEU A 229 -5.33 -9.22 0.95
CA LEU A 229 -5.46 -9.25 -0.50
C LEU A 229 -5.46 -10.67 -1.07
N ILE A 230 -4.63 -11.58 -0.52
CA ILE A 230 -4.61 -12.98 -0.95
C ILE A 230 -5.92 -13.71 -0.59
N PRO A 231 -6.46 -13.63 0.63
CA PRO A 231 -7.78 -14.16 0.93
C PRO A 231 -8.87 -13.60 0.02
N GLU A 232 -8.95 -12.27 -0.14
CA GLU A 232 -9.99 -11.62 -0.94
C GLU A 232 -9.95 -12.05 -2.42
N MET A 233 -8.78 -12.15 -3.03
CA MET A 233 -8.67 -12.59 -4.43
C MET A 233 -9.00 -14.07 -4.62
N SER A 234 -9.01 -14.89 -3.53
CA SER A 234 -9.13 -16.36 -3.57
C SER A 234 -10.52 -16.89 -3.20
N GLU A 235 -11.44 -16.01 -2.72
CA GLU A 235 -12.73 -16.44 -2.15
C GLU A 235 -13.67 -17.19 -3.12
N GLU A 236 -14.42 -18.15 -2.54
CA GLU A 236 -15.63 -18.89 -2.93
C GLU A 236 -15.59 -19.84 -4.13
N LYS A 237 -15.01 -19.54 -5.26
CA LYS A 237 -14.95 -20.49 -6.40
C LYS A 237 -13.55 -20.54 -6.97
N HIS A 238 -13.06 -21.73 -7.17
CA HIS A 238 -11.79 -21.96 -7.85
C HIS A 238 -11.75 -21.18 -9.17
N SER A 239 -11.02 -20.08 -9.19
CA SER A 239 -10.83 -19.21 -10.35
C SER A 239 -9.36 -18.83 -10.45
N ASN A 240 -8.80 -18.95 -11.64
CA ASN A 240 -7.42 -18.53 -11.90
C ASN A 240 -7.28 -17.00 -12.10
N VAL A 241 -8.40 -16.25 -12.08
CA VAL A 241 -8.40 -14.82 -12.39
C VAL A 241 -7.51 -14.04 -11.40
N GLY A 242 -7.71 -14.23 -10.10
CA GLY A 242 -6.88 -13.58 -9.08
C GLY A 242 -5.39 -13.92 -9.23
N THR A 243 -5.06 -15.20 -9.40
CA THR A 243 -3.68 -15.67 -9.56
C THR A 243 -3.01 -15.13 -10.82
N ILE A 244 -3.72 -15.12 -11.97
CA ILE A 244 -3.18 -14.57 -13.21
C ILE A 244 -2.97 -13.06 -13.08
N SER A 245 -3.95 -12.35 -12.50
CA SER A 245 -3.85 -10.91 -12.28
C SER A 245 -2.73 -10.56 -11.30
N PHE A 246 -2.53 -11.36 -10.25
CA PHE A 246 -1.36 -11.24 -9.36
C PHE A 246 -0.05 -11.33 -10.15
N ALA A 247 0.10 -12.34 -10.99
CA ALA A 247 1.29 -12.50 -11.80
C ALA A 247 1.50 -11.32 -12.76
N VAL A 248 0.42 -10.79 -13.36
CA VAL A 248 0.48 -9.59 -14.21
C VAL A 248 0.93 -8.37 -13.41
N GLY A 249 0.34 -8.12 -12.23
CA GLY A 249 0.72 -7.01 -11.36
C GLY A 249 2.17 -7.10 -10.90
N PHE A 250 2.60 -8.29 -10.47
CA PHE A 250 3.97 -8.56 -10.07
C PHE A 250 4.98 -8.26 -11.20
N VAL A 251 4.72 -8.77 -12.40
CA VAL A 251 5.60 -8.55 -13.57
C VAL A 251 5.58 -7.08 -14.00
N ALA A 252 4.42 -6.43 -13.98
CA ALA A 252 4.30 -5.02 -14.33
C ALA A 252 5.15 -4.14 -13.39
N MET A 253 5.07 -4.36 -12.08
CA MET A 253 5.88 -3.61 -11.11
C MET A 253 7.36 -3.95 -11.21
N MET A 254 7.72 -5.22 -11.40
CA MET A 254 9.09 -5.65 -11.60
C MET A 254 9.72 -4.95 -12.83
N ILE A 255 8.97 -4.85 -13.94
CA ILE A 255 9.42 -4.13 -15.15
C ILE A 255 9.57 -2.63 -14.85
N LEU A 256 8.58 -2.04 -14.16
CA LEU A 256 8.60 -0.61 -13.84
C LEU A 256 9.83 -0.26 -13.02
N ASP A 257 10.10 -1.04 -11.97
CA ASP A 257 11.21 -0.84 -11.06
C ASP A 257 12.57 -1.05 -11.76
N THR A 258 12.72 -2.15 -12.52
CA THR A 258 13.98 -2.46 -13.21
C THR A 258 14.25 -1.58 -14.43
N ALA A 259 13.22 -1.02 -15.07
CA ALA A 259 13.38 -0.16 -16.25
C ALA A 259 13.59 1.33 -15.87
N LEU A 260 13.10 1.76 -14.72
CA LEU A 260 13.24 3.14 -14.23
C LEU A 260 14.20 3.26 -13.04
N GLY A 261 14.34 2.20 -12.23
CA GLY A 261 15.24 2.15 -11.07
C GLY A 261 16.66 1.89 -11.47
#